data_6fa23a234772ffac9bbe5c896ad9ecf5
#
_entry.id   6fa23a234772ffac9bbe5c896ad9ecf5
#
_cell.length_a   1.000
_cell.length_b   1.000
_cell.length_c   1.000
_cell.angle_alpha   90.00
_cell.angle_beta   90.00
_cell.angle_gamma   90.00
#
_symmetry.space_group_name_H-M   'P 1'
#
loop_
_entity.id
_entity.type
_entity.pdbx_description
1 polymer ?
#
loop_
_entity_poly.entity_id
_entity_poly.type
_entity_poly.pdbx_seq_one_letter_code
_entity_poly.pdbx_strand_id
1 'polypeptide(L)'
;MLLRTLNQGKTRKKDLLLCTALVCSLVMGSLSGCGVHQQEKYDSASVVADKALEEFMKLAAVPRPSFHTEKALAYLQDFADNHGFTNYHDDYGNFWMDVPATKGYEDYPKVILQGHMDMVCVSDPGVDIDFETTGITTVVSDDTITADGTTLGADDGAGIGTMLAICESNVAHGPLRVLVTTDEEVGLLGAEALDESAIDSDYLINIDDEEAGKITYSTAGGLQVTMKNQYDTKPVNSGDTVWKLEVGNLLGGHSGVEIDKNRLSAVTALTMMLQGVMDADIPIGLISINIGEFGNVIAPSGSVTFAVSTENEEKLTKILQDIEDSLSSQYPDKNMECTLLKQDAEGMSEVSVKDSSKLIELIQSLPQGVISMSKKIDGLVETSSNTGVVKLTDGFANIEVNARSCVTKELDKLETDFCTQSDKYGYSCTTNSKYPGWDGDPDSPLLKLSAKAYEETGVEPELQAVHAGLESSWFTTKRAGIQMIAIGPTITGAHTTSETLQPKTIEPMVSALLYCLANINAI
;
A
#
# COMPACT_ATOMS: atom_id res chain seq x y z
N MET A 1 -31.33 41.67 -26.77
CA MET A 1 -32.04 41.93 -28.03
C MET A 1 -32.57 40.61 -28.54
N LEU A 2 -33.89 40.52 -28.51
CA LEU A 2 -34.83 39.60 -29.15
C LEU A 2 -34.60 38.10 -28.96
N LEU A 3 -35.35 37.39 -28.12
CA LEU A 3 -36.81 37.11 -28.08
C LEU A 3 -37.39 36.39 -29.32
N ARG A 4 -38.04 35.28 -28.95
CA ARG A 4 -39.25 34.63 -29.57
C ARG A 4 -38.98 33.26 -30.18
N THR A 5 -39.82 32.27 -30.04
CA THR A 5 -41.00 31.89 -29.25
C THR A 5 -41.48 30.58 -29.83
N LEU A 6 -41.96 29.70 -28.97
CA LEU A 6 -43.13 28.82 -29.11
C LEU A 6 -43.41 28.11 -30.46
N ASN A 7 -43.54 26.79 -30.51
CA ASN A 7 -44.90 26.27 -30.59
C ASN A 7 -45.00 24.74 -30.35
N GLN A 8 -46.07 24.41 -29.74
CA GLN A 8 -46.70 23.16 -29.38
C GLN A 8 -46.96 22.23 -30.57
N GLY A 9 -46.95 20.95 -30.31
CA GLY A 9 -47.54 19.96 -31.21
C GLY A 9 -47.84 18.67 -30.47
N LYS A 10 -49.08 18.52 -30.07
CA LYS A 10 -49.73 17.38 -29.39
C LYS A 10 -49.75 16.11 -30.23
N THR A 11 -49.84 14.98 -29.50
CA THR A 11 -50.56 13.72 -29.78
C THR A 11 -49.89 12.66 -30.66
N ARG A 12 -49.59 11.48 -30.10
CA ARG A 12 -50.49 10.30 -30.19
C ARG A 12 -49.96 9.15 -29.30
N LYS A 13 -50.80 8.76 -28.36
CA LYS A 13 -50.80 7.40 -27.80
C LYS A 13 -51.22 6.44 -28.90
N LYS A 14 -50.57 5.31 -29.03
CA LYS A 14 -51.15 3.96 -29.10
C LYS A 14 -50.13 2.98 -29.67
N ASP A 15 -50.17 1.79 -29.04
CA ASP A 15 -49.83 0.48 -29.55
C ASP A 15 -48.34 0.13 -29.66
N LEU A 16 -47.84 -0.58 -28.66
CA LEU A 16 -47.45 -1.98 -28.82
C LEU A 16 -47.40 -2.73 -27.47
N LEU A 17 -48.57 -3.24 -27.07
CA LEU A 17 -48.65 -4.48 -26.31
C LEU A 17 -48.55 -5.60 -27.34
N LEU A 18 -47.67 -6.57 -27.13
CA LEU A 18 -47.76 -8.00 -27.41
C LEU A 18 -46.38 -8.59 -27.71
N CYS A 19 -45.78 -9.23 -26.74
CA CYS A 19 -45.09 -10.51 -26.90
C CYS A 19 -44.68 -11.02 -25.52
N THR A 20 -45.67 -11.37 -24.74
CA THR A 20 -45.54 -12.26 -23.60
C THR A 20 -46.63 -13.30 -23.72
N ALA A 21 -46.29 -14.51 -23.64
CA ALA A 21 -47.06 -15.74 -23.53
C ALA A 21 -46.84 -16.69 -24.70
N LEU A 22 -46.10 -17.70 -24.46
CA LEU A 22 -46.48 -19.10 -24.60
C LEU A 22 -45.23 -19.97 -24.40
N VAL A 23 -45.08 -20.57 -23.25
CA VAL A 23 -44.98 -22.04 -23.11
C VAL A 23 -45.38 -22.39 -21.68
N CYS A 24 -46.67 -22.52 -21.43
CA CYS A 24 -47.19 -23.36 -20.37
C CYS A 24 -47.89 -24.52 -21.06
N SER A 25 -47.41 -25.72 -20.93
CA SER A 25 -48.21 -26.93 -21.12
C SER A 25 -47.69 -28.07 -20.26
N LEU A 26 -48.42 -28.30 -19.19
CA LEU A 26 -49.01 -29.55 -18.73
C LEU A 26 -48.10 -30.77 -18.63
N VAL A 27 -47.75 -31.09 -17.38
CA VAL A 27 -47.92 -32.49 -16.90
C VAL A 27 -48.60 -32.39 -15.53
N MET A 28 -49.90 -32.76 -15.49
CA MET A 28 -50.58 -33.15 -14.25
C MET A 28 -50.25 -34.63 -13.99
N GLY A 29 -49.79 -34.93 -12.77
CA GLY A 29 -49.66 -36.32 -12.35
C GLY A 29 -49.12 -36.45 -10.93
N SER A 30 -50.07 -36.74 -10.03
CA SER A 30 -49.95 -37.36 -8.71
C SER A 30 -49.49 -36.49 -7.52
N LEU A 31 -50.49 -36.20 -6.71
CA LEU A 31 -50.41 -35.78 -5.31
C LEU A 31 -49.56 -36.76 -4.47
N SER A 32 -48.51 -36.27 -3.88
CA SER A 32 -48.00 -36.77 -2.60
C SER A 32 -47.42 -35.56 -1.90
N GLY A 33 -47.82 -35.31 -0.66
CA GLY A 33 -47.52 -34.10 0.13
C GLY A 33 -46.04 -33.80 0.22
N CYS A 34 -45.64 -32.72 -0.39
CA CYS A 34 -44.43 -32.01 -0.09
C CYS A 34 -44.82 -30.69 0.57
N GLY A 35 -44.36 -30.51 1.78
CA GLY A 35 -44.45 -29.22 2.44
C GLY A 35 -43.88 -28.13 1.49
N VAL A 36 -44.60 -27.07 1.36
CA VAL A 36 -44.08 -25.87 0.70
C VAL A 36 -42.93 -25.37 1.60
N HIS A 37 -41.70 -25.76 1.29
CA HIS A 37 -40.56 -25.03 1.75
C HIS A 37 -40.70 -23.63 1.12
N GLN A 38 -41.12 -22.64 1.91
CA GLN A 38 -40.86 -21.26 1.57
C GLN A 38 -39.33 -21.14 1.39
N GLN A 39 -38.88 -20.95 0.17
CA GLN A 39 -37.53 -20.61 -0.12
C GLN A 39 -37.28 -19.27 0.61
N GLU A 40 -36.48 -19.31 1.66
CA GLU A 40 -36.13 -18.09 2.37
C GLU A 40 -35.51 -17.12 1.33
N LYS A 41 -36.10 -15.95 1.21
CA LYS A 41 -35.63 -14.96 0.22
C LYS A 41 -34.44 -14.24 0.82
N TYR A 42 -33.26 -14.49 0.31
CA TYR A 42 -32.04 -13.77 0.71
C TYR A 42 -32.13 -12.27 0.39
N ASP A 43 -31.45 -11.45 1.18
CA ASP A 43 -31.27 -10.04 0.93
C ASP A 43 -30.47 -9.84 -0.37
N SER A 44 -30.79 -8.80 -1.13
CA SER A 44 -30.03 -8.45 -2.34
C SER A 44 -28.74 -7.74 -1.97
N ALA A 45 -27.76 -7.76 -2.88
CA ALA A 45 -26.52 -7.02 -2.72
C ALA A 45 -26.75 -5.50 -2.46
N SER A 46 -27.78 -4.91 -3.09
CA SER A 46 -28.16 -3.52 -2.84
C SER A 46 -28.59 -3.27 -1.39
N VAL A 47 -29.38 -4.17 -0.80
CA VAL A 47 -29.79 -4.05 0.60
C VAL A 47 -28.59 -4.19 1.55
N VAL A 48 -27.66 -5.11 1.26
CA VAL A 48 -26.45 -5.28 2.06
C VAL A 48 -25.53 -4.09 1.90
N ALA A 49 -25.40 -3.51 0.70
CA ALA A 49 -24.61 -2.32 0.43
C ALA A 49 -25.14 -1.08 1.17
N ASP A 50 -26.46 -0.90 1.22
CA ASP A 50 -27.08 0.19 1.99
C ASP A 50 -26.75 0.05 3.49
N LYS A 51 -26.84 -1.18 4.04
CA LYS A 51 -26.45 -1.46 5.42
C LYS A 51 -24.94 -1.24 5.65
N ALA A 52 -24.08 -1.63 4.68
CA ALA A 52 -22.65 -1.41 4.77
C ALA A 52 -22.30 0.08 4.93
N LEU A 53 -22.98 0.95 4.17
CA LEU A 53 -22.85 2.39 4.33
C LEU A 53 -23.37 2.89 5.69
N GLU A 54 -24.47 2.34 6.19
CA GLU A 54 -24.99 2.68 7.52
C GLU A 54 -24.00 2.29 8.62
N GLU A 55 -23.43 1.08 8.57
CA GLU A 55 -22.43 0.60 9.54
C GLU A 55 -21.13 1.40 9.43
N PHE A 56 -20.66 1.71 8.22
CA PHE A 56 -19.52 2.60 8.03
C PHE A 56 -19.73 3.97 8.69
N MET A 57 -20.89 4.62 8.46
CA MET A 57 -21.17 5.93 9.07
C MET A 57 -21.26 5.86 10.61
N LYS A 58 -21.76 4.76 11.17
CA LYS A 58 -21.74 4.54 12.64
C LYS A 58 -20.31 4.41 13.15
N LEU A 59 -19.46 3.62 12.46
CA LEU A 59 -18.07 3.43 12.84
C LEU A 59 -17.25 4.73 12.67
N ALA A 60 -17.50 5.52 11.63
CA ALA A 60 -16.85 6.82 11.44
C ALA A 60 -17.06 7.78 12.62
N ALA A 61 -18.21 7.71 13.29
CA ALA A 61 -18.51 8.48 14.48
C ALA A 61 -17.78 7.98 15.75
N VAL A 62 -17.06 6.84 15.67
CA VAL A 62 -16.26 6.27 16.77
C VAL A 62 -14.81 6.70 16.62
N PRO A 63 -14.20 7.36 17.62
CA PRO A 63 -12.77 7.66 17.62
C PRO A 63 -11.92 6.39 17.52
N ARG A 64 -10.99 6.35 16.53
CA ARG A 64 -10.17 5.16 16.26
C ARG A 64 -8.79 5.48 15.66
N PRO A 65 -8.05 6.50 16.16
CA PRO A 65 -6.70 6.71 15.70
C PRO A 65 -5.80 5.54 16.08
N SER A 66 -4.78 5.25 15.28
CA SER A 66 -3.79 4.22 15.59
C SER A 66 -3.25 4.38 17.02
N PHE A 67 -3.00 3.30 17.72
CA PHE A 67 -2.62 3.19 19.15
C PHE A 67 -3.74 3.57 20.15
N HIS A 68 -4.93 3.99 19.71
CA HIS A 68 -6.06 4.39 20.55
C HIS A 68 -7.39 3.86 20.00
N THR A 69 -7.43 2.56 19.73
CA THR A 69 -8.57 1.88 19.09
C THR A 69 -9.56 1.23 20.07
N GLU A 70 -9.41 1.45 21.37
CA GLU A 70 -10.24 0.80 22.41
C GLU A 70 -11.75 1.07 22.23
N LYS A 71 -12.11 2.25 21.69
CA LYS A 71 -13.52 2.59 21.41
C LYS A 71 -14.07 1.83 20.21
N ALA A 72 -13.26 1.64 19.17
CA ALA A 72 -13.63 0.83 18.02
C ALA A 72 -13.74 -0.65 18.42
N LEU A 73 -12.80 -1.17 19.21
CA LEU A 73 -12.87 -2.50 19.79
C LEU A 73 -14.17 -2.70 20.57
N ALA A 74 -14.51 -1.76 21.47
CA ALA A 74 -15.76 -1.83 22.24
C ALA A 74 -17.01 -1.80 21.34
N TYR A 75 -17.01 -0.97 20.28
CA TYR A 75 -18.08 -0.94 19.28
C TYR A 75 -18.27 -2.31 18.60
N LEU A 76 -17.19 -2.97 18.19
CA LEU A 76 -17.22 -4.29 17.55
C LEU A 76 -17.68 -5.39 18.52
N GLN A 77 -17.25 -5.33 19.79
CA GLN A 77 -17.71 -6.23 20.84
C GLN A 77 -19.22 -6.07 21.09
N ASP A 78 -19.70 -4.83 21.23
CA ASP A 78 -21.12 -4.53 21.40
C ASP A 78 -21.94 -5.02 20.19
N PHE A 79 -21.43 -4.88 18.97
CA PHE A 79 -22.06 -5.41 17.77
C PHE A 79 -22.19 -6.94 17.84
N ALA A 80 -21.12 -7.65 18.16
CA ALA A 80 -21.11 -9.10 18.26
C ALA A 80 -22.08 -9.59 19.37
N ASP A 81 -22.04 -8.98 20.55
CA ASP A 81 -22.89 -9.34 21.68
C ASP A 81 -24.38 -9.10 21.38
N ASN A 82 -24.73 -8.00 20.70
CA ASN A 82 -26.10 -7.69 20.32
C ASN A 82 -26.68 -8.67 19.31
N HIS A 83 -25.81 -9.29 18.46
CA HIS A 83 -26.21 -10.32 17.49
C HIS A 83 -26.02 -11.75 18.00
N GLY A 84 -25.46 -11.93 19.21
CA GLY A 84 -25.22 -13.24 19.81
C GLY A 84 -24.07 -14.02 19.17
N PHE A 85 -23.13 -13.33 18.55
CA PHE A 85 -21.93 -13.93 17.99
C PHE A 85 -20.87 -14.15 19.06
N THR A 86 -20.17 -15.28 18.99
CA THR A 86 -19.02 -15.52 19.86
C THR A 86 -17.87 -14.64 19.38
N ASN A 87 -17.31 -13.84 20.28
CA ASN A 87 -16.24 -12.92 19.93
C ASN A 87 -15.04 -13.08 20.86
N TYR A 88 -13.90 -12.61 20.39
CA TYR A 88 -12.60 -12.70 21.04
C TYR A 88 -11.79 -11.44 20.71
N HIS A 89 -10.78 -11.16 21.53
CA HIS A 89 -9.72 -10.22 21.25
C HIS A 89 -8.41 -10.76 21.82
N ASP A 90 -7.28 -10.40 21.23
CA ASP A 90 -5.96 -10.72 21.77
C ASP A 90 -5.44 -9.59 22.69
N ASP A 91 -4.28 -9.81 23.31
CA ASP A 91 -3.65 -8.85 24.22
C ASP A 91 -3.16 -7.58 23.50
N TYR A 92 -3.01 -7.62 22.17
CA TYR A 92 -2.62 -6.46 21.38
C TYR A 92 -3.80 -5.55 21.05
N GLY A 93 -5.02 -6.10 21.00
CA GLY A 93 -6.26 -5.38 20.71
C GLY A 93 -6.89 -5.77 19.37
N ASN A 94 -6.37 -6.78 18.67
CA ASN A 94 -7.05 -7.35 17.51
C ASN A 94 -8.34 -8.03 17.94
N PHE A 95 -9.35 -7.94 17.10
CA PHE A 95 -10.68 -8.48 17.36
C PHE A 95 -11.09 -9.52 16.32
N TRP A 96 -11.78 -10.58 16.75
CA TRP A 96 -12.49 -11.44 15.81
C TRP A 96 -13.79 -12.00 16.41
N MET A 97 -14.76 -12.29 15.53
CA MET A 97 -16.01 -12.92 15.89
C MET A 97 -16.35 -14.06 14.91
N ASP A 98 -16.95 -15.13 15.44
CA ASP A 98 -17.45 -16.27 14.67
C ASP A 98 -18.94 -16.12 14.41
N VAL A 99 -19.31 -16.17 13.12
CA VAL A 99 -20.69 -16.08 12.65
C VAL A 99 -21.13 -17.46 12.13
N PRO A 100 -22.20 -18.03 12.70
CA PRO A 100 -22.70 -19.34 12.26
C PRO A 100 -23.14 -19.31 10.79
N ALA A 101 -22.97 -20.43 10.09
CA ALA A 101 -23.45 -20.58 8.72
C ALA A 101 -24.97 -20.36 8.61
N THR A 102 -25.39 -19.79 7.48
CA THR A 102 -26.82 -19.79 7.14
C THR A 102 -27.30 -21.20 6.84
N LYS A 103 -28.60 -21.44 7.08
CA LYS A 103 -29.19 -22.75 6.93
C LYS A 103 -28.99 -23.37 5.55
N GLY A 104 -28.40 -24.58 5.54
CA GLY A 104 -28.05 -25.31 4.33
C GLY A 104 -26.62 -25.06 3.83
N TYR A 105 -25.82 -24.25 4.55
CA TYR A 105 -24.43 -23.96 4.26
C TYR A 105 -23.48 -24.38 5.41
N GLU A 106 -23.97 -25.19 6.36
CA GLU A 106 -23.23 -25.58 7.57
C GLU A 106 -21.97 -26.40 7.26
N ASP A 107 -21.98 -27.14 6.16
CA ASP A 107 -20.86 -27.99 5.70
C ASP A 107 -19.89 -27.26 4.76
N TYR A 108 -20.10 -25.95 4.50
CA TYR A 108 -19.20 -25.15 3.66
C TYR A 108 -17.92 -24.82 4.40
N PRO A 109 -16.80 -24.64 3.67
CA PRO A 109 -15.57 -24.13 4.29
C PRO A 109 -15.81 -22.82 5.02
N LYS A 110 -15.13 -22.64 6.17
CA LYS A 110 -15.09 -21.34 6.84
C LYS A 110 -14.33 -20.33 5.97
N VAL A 111 -14.81 -19.09 5.94
CA VAL A 111 -14.12 -17.95 5.29
C VAL A 111 -13.84 -16.89 6.35
N ILE A 112 -12.62 -16.33 6.33
CA ILE A 112 -12.29 -15.14 7.10
C ILE A 112 -12.53 -13.92 6.22
N LEU A 113 -13.32 -12.95 6.71
CA LEU A 113 -13.42 -11.59 6.18
C LEU A 113 -12.56 -10.69 7.07
N GLN A 114 -11.67 -9.90 6.49
CA GLN A 114 -10.66 -9.18 7.26
C GLN A 114 -10.54 -7.72 6.82
N GLY A 115 -10.27 -6.85 7.78
CA GLY A 115 -9.95 -5.43 7.63
C GLY A 115 -9.32 -4.88 8.89
N HIS A 116 -9.04 -3.56 8.96
CA HIS A 116 -8.43 -2.93 10.14
C HIS A 116 -9.31 -1.84 10.76
N MET A 117 -9.22 -1.66 12.09
CA MET A 117 -10.10 -0.74 12.80
C MET A 117 -9.51 0.65 13.01
N ASP A 118 -8.22 0.82 12.94
CA ASP A 118 -7.59 2.15 13.06
C ASP A 118 -7.74 2.99 11.78
N MET A 119 -7.33 4.22 11.83
CA MET A 119 -7.32 5.13 10.68
C MET A 119 -6.25 6.20 10.85
N VAL A 120 -5.72 6.71 9.73
CA VAL A 120 -4.87 7.90 9.72
C VAL A 120 -5.71 9.14 10.09
N CYS A 121 -5.23 9.90 11.07
CA CYS A 121 -5.91 11.08 11.60
C CYS A 121 -5.18 12.37 11.20
N VAL A 122 -5.71 13.07 10.21
CA VAL A 122 -5.21 14.36 9.72
C VAL A 122 -6.36 15.36 9.64
N SER A 123 -6.09 16.64 9.94
CA SER A 123 -7.05 17.72 9.80
C SER A 123 -6.49 18.90 9.00
N ASP A 124 -7.38 19.64 8.36
CA ASP A 124 -7.04 20.89 7.66
C ASP A 124 -6.52 21.95 8.62
N PRO A 125 -5.65 22.87 8.15
CA PRO A 125 -5.20 23.98 8.98
C PRO A 125 -6.36 24.81 9.51
N GLY A 126 -6.49 24.88 10.84
CA GLY A 126 -7.54 25.62 11.54
C GLY A 126 -8.74 24.78 11.98
N VAL A 127 -8.78 23.51 11.66
CA VAL A 127 -9.72 22.54 12.26
C VAL A 127 -9.11 22.03 13.56
N ASP A 128 -9.79 22.32 14.69
CA ASP A 128 -9.39 21.88 16.03
C ASP A 128 -10.22 20.65 16.42
N ILE A 129 -9.64 19.47 16.27
CA ILE A 129 -10.25 18.18 16.58
C ILE A 129 -9.30 17.32 17.41
N ASP A 130 -9.82 16.72 18.46
CA ASP A 130 -9.14 15.67 19.22
C ASP A 130 -9.66 14.30 18.74
N PHE A 131 -8.90 13.63 17.90
CA PHE A 131 -9.26 12.34 17.31
C PHE A 131 -9.33 11.19 18.33
N GLU A 132 -8.76 11.32 19.52
CA GLU A 132 -8.92 10.31 20.57
C GLU A 132 -10.30 10.36 21.23
N THR A 133 -11.00 11.50 21.15
CA THR A 133 -12.27 11.70 21.83
C THR A 133 -13.45 12.00 20.90
N THR A 134 -13.15 12.46 19.68
CA THR A 134 -14.15 12.94 18.71
C THR A 134 -14.09 12.09 17.45
N GLY A 135 -15.22 11.51 17.06
CA GLY A 135 -15.36 10.79 15.78
C GLY A 135 -15.50 11.74 14.59
N ILE A 136 -15.47 11.17 13.40
CA ILE A 136 -15.50 11.90 12.14
C ILE A 136 -16.94 12.33 11.81
N THR A 137 -17.09 13.56 11.34
CA THR A 137 -18.35 14.06 10.77
C THR A 137 -18.36 13.84 9.27
N THR A 138 -19.15 12.87 8.82
CA THR A 138 -19.27 12.53 7.39
C THR A 138 -20.15 13.54 6.64
N VAL A 139 -19.75 13.86 5.41
CA VAL A 139 -20.51 14.68 4.46
C VAL A 139 -20.94 13.81 3.28
N VAL A 140 -22.23 13.56 3.17
CA VAL A 140 -22.80 12.64 2.17
C VAL A 140 -23.37 13.42 0.98
N SER A 141 -23.02 13.02 -0.22
CA SER A 141 -23.62 13.46 -1.48
C SER A 141 -24.10 12.25 -2.31
N ASP A 142 -24.74 12.49 -3.45
CA ASP A 142 -25.24 11.41 -4.32
C ASP A 142 -24.12 10.50 -4.89
N ASP A 143 -22.91 11.03 -5.02
CA ASP A 143 -21.80 10.35 -5.69
C ASP A 143 -20.60 10.10 -4.75
N THR A 144 -20.50 10.80 -3.62
CA THR A 144 -19.35 10.73 -2.73
C THR A 144 -19.72 10.86 -1.25
N ILE A 145 -18.92 10.23 -0.39
CA ILE A 145 -18.87 10.49 1.04
C ILE A 145 -17.49 11.03 1.37
N THR A 146 -17.42 12.14 2.09
CA THR A 146 -16.21 12.82 2.53
C THR A 146 -16.31 13.18 4.02
N ALA A 147 -15.28 13.78 4.59
CA ALA A 147 -15.31 14.35 5.94
C ALA A 147 -15.23 15.88 5.90
N ASP A 148 -15.67 16.54 6.99
CA ASP A 148 -15.61 18.00 7.11
C ASP A 148 -14.26 18.44 7.68
N GLY A 149 -13.29 18.65 6.78
CA GLY A 149 -11.96 19.16 7.11
C GLY A 149 -11.03 18.18 7.82
N THR A 150 -11.33 16.88 7.74
CA THR A 150 -10.48 15.80 8.30
C THR A 150 -10.35 14.65 7.30
N THR A 151 -9.47 13.68 7.59
CA THR A 151 -9.56 12.34 7.00
C THR A 151 -10.92 11.73 7.27
N LEU A 152 -11.40 10.88 6.36
CA LEU A 152 -12.72 10.23 6.44
C LEU A 152 -12.66 8.90 7.21
N GLY A 153 -11.56 8.15 7.05
CA GLY A 153 -11.41 6.79 7.54
C GLY A 153 -12.31 5.80 6.80
N ALA A 154 -12.53 5.99 5.51
CA ALA A 154 -13.16 4.99 4.65
C ALA A 154 -12.23 3.79 4.49
N ASP A 155 -10.95 4.01 4.49
CA ASP A 155 -9.86 3.09 4.71
C ASP A 155 -9.71 2.84 6.23
N ASP A 156 -9.96 1.63 6.79
CA ASP A 156 -10.75 0.53 6.22
C ASP A 156 -12.16 0.47 6.86
N GLY A 157 -12.71 1.64 7.24
CA GLY A 157 -14.07 1.69 7.81
C GLY A 157 -15.16 1.18 6.87
N ALA A 158 -14.98 1.32 5.54
CA ALA A 158 -15.93 0.84 4.54
C ALA A 158 -15.89 -0.70 4.41
N GLY A 159 -14.70 -1.31 4.53
CA GLY A 159 -14.55 -2.76 4.60
C GLY A 159 -15.19 -3.32 5.86
N ILE A 160 -14.91 -2.74 7.02
CA ILE A 160 -15.57 -3.15 8.28
C ILE A 160 -17.09 -3.03 8.16
N GLY A 161 -17.60 -1.90 7.68
CA GLY A 161 -19.04 -1.70 7.48
C GLY A 161 -19.65 -2.78 6.60
N THR A 162 -18.93 -3.19 5.54
CA THR A 162 -19.35 -4.28 4.65
C THR A 162 -19.39 -5.63 5.38
N MET A 163 -18.37 -5.94 6.18
CA MET A 163 -18.32 -7.18 6.96
C MET A 163 -19.47 -7.26 7.97
N LEU A 164 -19.73 -6.19 8.71
CA LEU A 164 -20.83 -6.11 9.69
C LEU A 164 -22.19 -6.24 9.00
N ALA A 165 -22.40 -5.58 7.86
CA ALA A 165 -23.64 -5.66 7.08
C ALA A 165 -23.92 -7.07 6.58
N ILE A 166 -22.91 -7.84 6.18
CA ILE A 166 -23.05 -9.24 5.80
C ILE A 166 -23.52 -10.06 7.00
N CYS A 167 -22.93 -9.85 8.18
CA CYS A 167 -23.25 -10.59 9.40
C CYS A 167 -24.68 -10.38 9.90
N GLU A 168 -25.26 -9.19 9.70
CA GLU A 168 -26.64 -8.88 10.11
C GLU A 168 -27.69 -9.12 9.02
N SER A 169 -27.26 -9.52 7.83
CA SER A 169 -28.14 -9.76 6.68
C SER A 169 -28.48 -11.23 6.51
N ASN A 170 -29.66 -11.50 5.95
CA ASN A 170 -30.02 -12.85 5.55
C ASN A 170 -29.41 -13.17 4.18
N VAL A 171 -28.17 -13.64 4.16
CA VAL A 171 -27.41 -13.97 2.95
C VAL A 171 -26.86 -15.39 3.04
N ALA A 172 -26.55 -16.00 1.88
CA ALA A 172 -26.04 -17.38 1.81
C ALA A 172 -24.54 -17.41 2.11
N HIS A 173 -24.14 -18.04 3.21
CA HIS A 173 -22.72 -18.23 3.56
C HIS A 173 -22.50 -19.45 4.47
N GLY A 174 -21.33 -20.07 4.35
CA GLY A 174 -20.82 -21.03 5.33
C GLY A 174 -20.45 -20.36 6.65
N PRO A 175 -19.77 -21.06 7.58
CA PRO A 175 -19.24 -20.43 8.76
C PRO A 175 -18.32 -19.25 8.37
N LEU A 176 -18.49 -18.07 9.01
CA LEU A 176 -17.61 -16.92 8.79
C LEU A 176 -16.84 -16.61 10.06
N ARG A 177 -15.67 -16.02 9.87
CA ARG A 177 -14.96 -15.24 10.87
C ARG A 177 -14.76 -13.82 10.34
N VAL A 178 -15.20 -12.84 11.10
CA VAL A 178 -14.81 -11.45 10.88
C VAL A 178 -13.59 -11.19 11.74
N LEU A 179 -12.49 -10.82 11.13
CA LEU A 179 -11.22 -10.49 11.77
C LEU A 179 -10.93 -9.00 11.53
N VAL A 180 -10.76 -8.25 12.60
CA VAL A 180 -10.45 -6.82 12.53
C VAL A 180 -9.18 -6.56 13.33
N THR A 181 -8.14 -6.14 12.65
CA THR A 181 -6.84 -5.81 13.23
C THR A 181 -6.80 -4.36 13.70
N THR A 182 -5.76 -4.01 14.43
CA THR A 182 -5.47 -2.64 14.88
C THR A 182 -4.07 -2.23 14.45
N ASP A 183 -3.80 -0.90 14.40
CA ASP A 183 -2.48 -0.35 14.10
C ASP A 183 -1.88 -0.83 12.75
N GLU A 184 -2.75 -0.97 11.74
CA GLU A 184 -2.36 -1.24 10.37
C GLU A 184 -1.53 -0.08 9.82
N GLU A 185 -2.04 1.13 9.94
CA GLU A 185 -1.58 2.40 9.37
C GLU A 185 -0.17 2.83 9.86
N VAL A 186 0.28 2.22 10.93
CA VAL A 186 1.58 2.50 11.55
C VAL A 186 2.58 1.36 11.37
N GLY A 187 2.31 0.47 10.41
CA GLY A 187 3.25 -0.57 9.97
C GLY A 187 2.79 -2.00 10.16
N LEU A 188 1.47 -2.27 10.03
CA LEU A 188 0.87 -3.62 10.07
C LEU A 188 1.07 -4.31 11.44
N LEU A 189 1.16 -3.51 12.54
CA LEU A 189 1.58 -4.01 13.84
C LEU A 189 0.59 -5.01 14.46
N GLY A 190 -0.72 -4.76 14.27
CA GLY A 190 -1.76 -5.68 14.72
C GLY A 190 -1.66 -7.04 14.03
N ALA A 191 -1.47 -7.06 12.70
CA ALA A 191 -1.32 -8.31 11.95
C ALA A 191 -0.01 -9.05 12.33
N GLU A 192 1.07 -8.33 12.63
CA GLU A 192 2.31 -8.92 13.16
C GLU A 192 2.06 -9.61 14.50
N ALA A 193 1.39 -8.92 15.43
CA ALA A 193 1.14 -9.39 16.79
C ALA A 193 0.03 -10.43 16.89
N LEU A 194 -0.83 -10.57 15.86
CA LEU A 194 -2.02 -11.40 15.86
C LEU A 194 -1.74 -12.84 16.30
N ASP A 195 -2.59 -13.36 17.21
CA ASP A 195 -2.55 -14.76 17.61
C ASP A 195 -2.90 -15.67 16.43
N GLU A 196 -2.11 -16.73 16.20
CA GLU A 196 -2.31 -17.67 15.09
C GLU A 196 -3.68 -18.35 15.11
N SER A 197 -4.32 -18.49 16.27
CA SER A 197 -5.67 -19.07 16.40
C SER A 197 -6.75 -18.21 15.75
N ALA A 198 -6.48 -16.93 15.48
CA ALA A 198 -7.39 -16.08 14.73
C ALA A 198 -7.47 -16.48 13.25
N ILE A 199 -6.43 -17.13 12.70
CA ILE A 199 -6.38 -17.58 11.30
C ILE A 199 -6.69 -19.09 11.23
N ASP A 200 -7.93 -19.47 11.47
CA ASP A 200 -8.38 -20.88 11.53
C ASP A 200 -9.08 -21.37 10.25
N SER A 201 -8.90 -20.68 9.12
CA SER A 201 -9.48 -21.01 7.83
C SER A 201 -8.42 -21.09 6.72
N ASP A 202 -8.70 -21.87 5.67
CA ASP A 202 -7.88 -21.93 4.45
C ASP A 202 -8.19 -20.79 3.47
N TYR A 203 -9.25 -20.00 3.72
CA TYR A 203 -9.72 -18.92 2.86
C TYR A 203 -9.85 -17.61 3.65
N LEU A 204 -9.26 -16.54 3.12
CA LEU A 204 -9.38 -15.19 3.66
C LEU A 204 -9.64 -14.19 2.53
N ILE A 205 -10.61 -13.31 2.74
CA ILE A 205 -10.91 -12.16 1.88
C ILE A 205 -10.68 -10.91 2.71
N ASN A 206 -9.62 -10.19 2.38
CA ASN A 206 -9.35 -8.86 2.92
C ASN A 206 -10.22 -7.84 2.16
N ILE A 207 -10.78 -6.85 2.87
CA ILE A 207 -11.70 -5.86 2.27
C ILE A 207 -11.11 -4.45 2.45
N ASP A 208 -9.85 -4.34 2.10
CA ASP A 208 -8.98 -3.18 2.35
C ASP A 208 -8.26 -2.72 1.06
N ASP A 209 -8.85 -3.01 -0.11
CA ASP A 209 -8.39 -2.46 -1.39
C ASP A 209 -9.17 -1.16 -1.68
N GLU A 210 -8.51 -0.17 -2.29
CA GLU A 210 -9.08 1.14 -2.56
C GLU A 210 -9.60 1.31 -4.00
N GLU A 211 -9.57 0.27 -4.81
CA GLU A 211 -9.96 0.33 -6.22
C GLU A 211 -10.99 -0.74 -6.57
N ALA A 212 -12.25 -0.31 -6.70
CA ALA A 212 -13.33 -1.23 -7.05
C ALA A 212 -13.10 -1.94 -8.39
N GLY A 213 -13.37 -3.25 -8.42
CA GLY A 213 -13.17 -4.10 -9.60
C GLY A 213 -11.77 -4.68 -9.72
N LYS A 214 -10.85 -4.28 -8.85
CA LYS A 214 -9.54 -4.94 -8.73
C LYS A 214 -9.60 -6.09 -7.72
N ILE A 215 -8.76 -7.09 -7.95
CA ILE A 215 -8.55 -8.21 -7.04
C ILE A 215 -7.05 -8.34 -6.83
N THR A 216 -6.59 -7.91 -5.68
CA THR A 216 -5.18 -8.05 -5.28
C THR A 216 -4.94 -9.44 -4.73
N TYR A 217 -3.92 -10.13 -5.26
CA TYR A 217 -3.59 -11.50 -4.88
C TYR A 217 -2.11 -11.72 -4.56
N SER A 218 -1.29 -10.67 -4.58
CA SER A 218 0.13 -10.69 -4.20
C SER A 218 0.58 -9.30 -3.79
N THR A 219 1.39 -9.21 -2.72
CA THR A 219 1.92 -7.94 -2.21
C THR A 219 3.39 -8.09 -1.81
N ALA A 220 4.15 -7.00 -1.92
CA ALA A 220 5.53 -7.00 -1.45
C ALA A 220 5.61 -6.80 0.06
N GLY A 221 6.48 -7.58 0.70
CA GLY A 221 7.01 -7.25 2.00
C GLY A 221 8.01 -6.10 1.94
N GLY A 222 8.36 -5.58 3.10
CA GLY A 222 9.28 -4.46 3.25
C GLY A 222 10.44 -4.75 4.19
N LEU A 223 11.55 -4.08 3.92
CA LEU A 223 12.75 -4.09 4.76
C LEU A 223 13.34 -2.69 4.77
N GLN A 224 13.47 -2.09 5.95
CA GLN A 224 14.14 -0.81 6.13
C GLN A 224 15.40 -0.99 6.96
N VAL A 225 16.54 -0.56 6.41
CA VAL A 225 17.86 -0.67 7.05
C VAL A 225 18.49 0.71 7.14
N THR A 226 19.10 0.97 8.30
CA THR A 226 19.92 2.16 8.54
C THR A 226 21.37 1.75 8.81
N MET A 227 22.30 2.37 8.08
CA MET A 227 23.75 2.18 8.23
C MET A 227 24.37 3.46 8.72
N LYS A 228 25.18 3.40 9.80
CA LYS A 228 25.81 4.57 10.43
C LYS A 228 27.29 4.35 10.69
N ASN A 229 28.06 5.44 10.50
CA ASN A 229 29.48 5.49 10.87
C ASN A 229 29.88 6.90 11.28
N GLN A 230 30.92 7.03 12.10
CA GLN A 230 31.56 8.29 12.45
C GLN A 230 33.00 8.30 11.97
N TYR A 231 33.34 9.23 11.11
CA TYR A 231 34.68 9.45 10.59
C TYR A 231 35.39 10.57 11.35
N ASP A 232 36.69 10.46 11.49
CA ASP A 232 37.53 11.57 11.88
C ASP A 232 37.59 12.59 10.74
N THR A 233 37.51 13.87 11.06
CA THR A 233 37.65 14.98 10.12
C THR A 233 38.90 15.78 10.40
N LYS A 234 39.43 16.43 9.38
CA LYS A 234 40.57 17.36 9.45
C LYS A 234 40.23 18.63 8.66
N PRO A 235 40.81 19.77 9.01
CA PRO A 235 40.64 20.98 8.20
C PRO A 235 41.03 20.76 6.74
N VAL A 236 40.31 21.38 5.82
CA VAL A 236 40.61 21.33 4.37
C VAL A 236 42.02 21.93 4.16
N ASN A 237 42.81 21.28 3.29
CA ASN A 237 44.17 21.76 3.02
C ASN A 237 44.16 23.08 2.26
N SER A 238 45.12 23.97 2.51
CA SER A 238 45.21 25.30 1.87
C SER A 238 45.47 25.28 0.34
N GLY A 239 45.85 24.12 -0.21
CA GLY A 239 46.04 23.88 -1.64
C GLY A 239 44.83 23.30 -2.35
N ASP A 240 43.74 23.06 -1.64
CA ASP A 240 42.54 22.43 -2.16
C ASP A 240 41.42 23.48 -2.39
N THR A 241 40.61 23.25 -3.39
CA THR A 241 39.38 24.00 -3.66
C THR A 241 38.19 23.19 -3.20
N VAL A 242 37.25 23.84 -2.53
CA VAL A 242 35.99 23.24 -2.13
C VAL A 242 34.92 23.47 -3.19
N TRP A 243 34.23 22.39 -3.53
CA TRP A 243 33.16 22.38 -4.48
C TRP A 243 31.88 21.82 -3.87
N LYS A 244 30.74 22.40 -4.22
CA LYS A 244 29.41 21.84 -3.98
C LYS A 244 28.84 21.39 -5.31
N LEU A 245 28.61 20.09 -5.46
CA LEU A 245 27.93 19.48 -6.59
C LEU A 245 26.47 19.23 -6.19
N GLU A 246 25.55 19.78 -6.95
CA GLU A 246 24.12 19.64 -6.75
C GLU A 246 23.49 18.96 -7.97
N VAL A 247 22.59 18.02 -7.70
CA VAL A 247 21.72 17.40 -8.71
C VAL A 247 20.28 17.62 -8.28
N GLY A 248 19.46 18.07 -9.19
CA GLY A 248 18.06 18.35 -8.93
C GLY A 248 17.19 18.16 -10.16
N ASN A 249 15.90 18.48 -9.97
CA ASN A 249 14.88 18.41 -11.00
C ASN A 249 14.68 17.00 -11.61
N LEU A 250 15.02 15.95 -10.82
CA LEU A 250 14.72 14.57 -11.16
C LEU A 250 13.24 14.24 -10.87
N LEU A 251 12.69 13.25 -11.57
CA LEU A 251 11.28 12.87 -11.43
C LEU A 251 10.92 12.40 -10.00
N GLY A 252 11.85 11.72 -9.32
CA GLY A 252 11.57 11.14 -8.02
C GLY A 252 10.47 10.09 -8.08
N GLY A 253 9.82 9.82 -6.94
CA GLY A 253 8.65 8.95 -6.88
C GLY A 253 8.70 7.92 -5.76
N HIS A 254 7.63 7.15 -5.61
CA HIS A 254 7.51 6.11 -4.60
C HIS A 254 8.35 4.89 -4.96
N SER A 255 9.23 4.43 -4.04
CA SER A 255 10.17 3.33 -4.29
C SER A 255 9.51 1.94 -4.42
N GLY A 256 8.22 1.82 -4.18
CA GLY A 256 7.44 0.62 -4.46
C GLY A 256 6.84 0.66 -5.88
N VAL A 257 5.75 1.41 -6.04
CA VAL A 257 4.92 1.38 -7.26
C VAL A 257 5.54 2.07 -8.48
N GLU A 258 6.68 2.75 -8.34
CA GLU A 258 7.34 3.46 -9.44
C GLU A 258 8.80 3.04 -9.66
N ILE A 259 9.26 2.01 -8.96
CA ILE A 259 10.65 1.55 -9.03
C ILE A 259 11.00 0.93 -10.40
N ASP A 260 10.02 0.39 -11.10
CA ASP A 260 10.12 -0.20 -12.44
C ASP A 260 10.25 0.84 -13.56
N LYS A 261 9.97 2.12 -13.28
CA LYS A 261 9.98 3.19 -14.28
C LYS A 261 11.37 3.71 -14.63
N ASN A 262 12.41 3.05 -14.12
CA ASN A 262 13.82 3.39 -14.37
C ASN A 262 14.14 4.87 -14.15
N ARG A 263 13.56 5.47 -13.08
CA ARG A 263 13.84 6.86 -12.70
C ARG A 263 15.22 6.99 -12.09
N LEU A 264 15.95 8.04 -12.47
CA LEU A 264 17.26 8.35 -11.90
C LEU A 264 17.09 8.85 -10.45
N SER A 265 17.82 8.26 -9.51
CA SER A 265 17.94 8.78 -8.14
C SER A 265 19.13 9.73 -8.03
N ALA A 266 19.00 10.81 -7.26
CA ALA A 266 20.11 11.69 -6.94
C ALA A 266 21.26 10.97 -6.22
N VAL A 267 20.96 9.90 -5.47
CA VAL A 267 22.01 9.02 -4.88
C VAL A 267 22.84 8.39 -5.99
N THR A 268 22.19 7.78 -6.98
CA THR A 268 22.88 7.16 -8.12
C THR A 268 23.68 8.19 -8.91
N ALA A 269 23.05 9.33 -9.25
CA ALA A 269 23.71 10.37 -10.06
C ALA A 269 24.97 10.91 -9.38
N LEU A 270 24.85 11.38 -8.13
CA LEU A 270 25.96 11.99 -7.39
C LEU A 270 27.08 10.98 -7.09
N THR A 271 26.72 9.74 -6.72
CA THR A 271 27.76 8.73 -6.45
C THR A 271 28.48 8.27 -7.70
N MET A 272 27.79 8.14 -8.86
CA MET A 272 28.45 7.88 -10.15
C MET A 272 29.38 9.01 -10.58
N MET A 273 28.97 10.26 -10.38
CA MET A 273 29.81 11.42 -10.68
C MET A 273 31.08 11.43 -9.81
N LEU A 274 30.95 11.21 -8.51
CA LEU A 274 32.11 11.16 -7.62
C LEU A 274 33.02 9.96 -7.90
N GLN A 275 32.45 8.79 -8.21
CA GLN A 275 33.24 7.62 -8.62
C GLN A 275 34.03 7.88 -9.88
N GLY A 276 33.43 8.51 -10.91
CA GLY A 276 34.13 8.85 -12.13
C GLY A 276 35.29 9.81 -11.92
N VAL A 277 35.18 10.73 -10.94
CA VAL A 277 36.28 11.59 -10.53
C VAL A 277 37.39 10.79 -9.86
N MET A 278 37.05 9.85 -8.97
CA MET A 278 38.02 8.96 -8.30
C MET A 278 38.69 7.99 -9.28
N ASP A 279 37.95 7.43 -10.24
CA ASP A 279 38.47 6.55 -11.29
C ASP A 279 39.48 7.26 -12.24
N ALA A 280 39.40 8.58 -12.28
CA ALA A 280 40.37 9.42 -13.01
C ALA A 280 41.60 9.79 -12.15
N ASP A 281 41.85 9.10 -11.04
CA ASP A 281 42.93 9.33 -10.08
C ASP A 281 42.89 10.76 -9.45
N ILE A 282 41.70 11.34 -9.26
CA ILE A 282 41.53 12.61 -8.56
C ILE A 282 41.11 12.34 -7.12
N PRO A 283 41.97 12.60 -6.13
CA PRO A 283 41.62 12.43 -4.71
C PRO A 283 40.52 13.40 -4.29
N ILE A 284 39.50 12.90 -3.57
CA ILE A 284 38.37 13.67 -3.05
C ILE A 284 38.34 13.55 -1.53
N GLY A 285 38.29 14.68 -0.81
CA GLY A 285 37.96 14.75 0.61
C GLY A 285 36.49 15.18 0.79
N LEU A 286 35.61 14.27 1.24
CA LEU A 286 34.20 14.59 1.46
C LEU A 286 34.03 15.49 2.68
N ILE A 287 33.22 16.54 2.56
CA ILE A 287 32.89 17.48 3.63
C ILE A 287 31.47 17.26 4.11
N SER A 288 30.49 17.21 3.18
CA SER A 288 29.11 16.91 3.51
C SER A 288 28.38 16.21 2.36
N ILE A 289 27.37 15.40 2.69
CA ILE A 289 26.41 14.83 1.77
C ILE A 289 25.01 15.10 2.30
N ASN A 290 24.13 15.58 1.44
CA ASN A 290 22.73 15.80 1.75
C ASN A 290 21.86 15.34 0.58
N ILE A 291 21.43 14.07 0.58
CA ILE A 291 20.63 13.48 -0.48
C ILE A 291 19.40 12.83 0.15
N GLY A 292 18.22 13.13 -0.42
CA GLY A 292 16.94 12.57 0.00
C GLY A 292 16.50 12.96 1.41
N GLU A 293 15.22 12.70 1.71
CA GLU A 293 14.62 12.97 3.03
C GLU A 293 13.93 11.73 3.59
N PHE A 294 13.41 10.86 2.73
CA PHE A 294 12.66 9.66 3.10
C PHE A 294 13.22 8.41 2.42
N GLY A 295 13.37 7.32 3.17
CA GLY A 295 13.91 6.05 2.67
C GLY A 295 13.06 5.41 1.57
N ASN A 296 11.74 5.61 1.60
CA ASN A 296 10.78 5.08 0.63
C ASN A 296 10.56 5.97 -0.61
N VAL A 297 11.38 7.01 -0.79
CA VAL A 297 11.33 7.92 -1.94
C VAL A 297 12.56 7.75 -2.81
N ILE A 298 12.40 7.64 -4.13
CA ILE A 298 13.47 7.79 -5.12
C ILE A 298 13.91 9.26 -5.06
N ALA A 299 15.11 9.52 -4.52
CA ALA A 299 15.55 10.87 -4.19
C ALA A 299 15.57 11.79 -5.44
N PRO A 300 14.75 12.86 -5.50
CA PRO A 300 14.66 13.73 -6.68
C PRO A 300 15.77 14.79 -6.72
N SER A 301 16.49 14.98 -5.63
CA SER A 301 17.56 15.98 -5.54
C SER A 301 18.55 15.63 -4.43
N GLY A 302 19.72 16.23 -4.50
CA GLY A 302 20.73 16.12 -3.46
C GLY A 302 21.96 16.96 -3.76
N SER A 303 22.86 17.03 -2.78
CA SER A 303 24.14 17.74 -2.92
C SER A 303 25.27 17.04 -2.19
N VAL A 304 26.48 17.20 -2.70
CA VAL A 304 27.71 16.78 -2.07
C VAL A 304 28.70 17.92 -2.07
N THR A 305 29.32 18.20 -0.92
CA THR A 305 30.42 19.15 -0.79
C THR A 305 31.71 18.39 -0.57
N PHE A 306 32.75 18.71 -1.33
CA PHE A 306 34.01 18.00 -1.30
C PHE A 306 35.19 18.90 -1.64
N ALA A 307 36.38 18.54 -1.19
CA ALA A 307 37.63 19.20 -1.50
C ALA A 307 38.43 18.43 -2.54
N VAL A 308 39.06 19.16 -3.45
CA VAL A 308 39.93 18.65 -4.53
C VAL A 308 41.12 19.58 -4.69
N SER A 309 42.32 19.03 -4.98
CA SER A 309 43.49 19.85 -5.31
C SER A 309 43.18 20.80 -6.46
N THR A 310 43.54 22.07 -6.30
CA THR A 310 43.31 23.15 -7.30
C THR A 310 43.86 22.78 -8.68
N GLU A 311 44.92 21.99 -8.77
CA GLU A 311 45.49 21.53 -10.04
C GLU A 311 44.55 20.62 -10.86
N ASN A 312 43.54 20.03 -10.23
CA ASN A 312 42.59 19.09 -10.87
C ASN A 312 41.29 19.78 -11.31
N GLU A 313 41.07 21.07 -11.10
CA GLU A 313 39.78 21.76 -11.36
C GLU A 313 39.28 21.60 -12.81
N GLU A 314 40.15 21.76 -13.81
CA GLU A 314 39.74 21.63 -15.22
C GLU A 314 39.34 20.18 -15.55
N LYS A 315 40.11 19.21 -15.02
CA LYS A 315 39.84 17.76 -15.23
C LYS A 315 38.55 17.34 -14.55
N LEU A 316 38.33 17.83 -13.31
CA LEU A 316 37.09 17.63 -12.55
C LEU A 316 35.86 18.06 -13.35
N THR A 317 35.83 19.32 -13.80
CA THR A 317 34.69 19.89 -14.53
C THR A 317 34.35 19.09 -15.77
N LYS A 318 35.37 18.68 -16.54
CA LYS A 318 35.15 17.88 -17.75
C LYS A 318 34.56 16.51 -17.44
N ILE A 319 35.09 15.80 -16.43
CA ILE A 319 34.59 14.47 -16.05
C ILE A 319 33.12 14.55 -15.60
N LEU A 320 32.79 15.53 -14.77
CA LEU A 320 31.41 15.70 -14.31
C LEU A 320 30.45 15.98 -15.47
N GLN A 321 30.85 16.79 -16.45
CA GLN A 321 30.04 17.07 -17.65
C GLN A 321 29.85 15.80 -18.50
N ASP A 322 30.93 15.03 -18.74
CA ASP A 322 30.87 13.80 -19.53
C ASP A 322 29.91 12.76 -18.89
N ILE A 323 29.85 12.70 -17.54
CA ILE A 323 28.96 11.82 -16.81
C ILE A 323 27.52 12.34 -16.82
N GLU A 324 27.31 13.65 -16.65
CA GLU A 324 26.00 14.30 -16.76
C GLU A 324 25.35 13.99 -18.14
N ASP A 325 26.10 14.18 -19.22
CA ASP A 325 25.65 13.87 -20.58
C ASP A 325 25.28 12.38 -20.74
N SER A 326 26.09 11.49 -20.15
CA SER A 326 25.81 10.05 -20.13
C SER A 326 24.53 9.70 -19.39
N LEU A 327 24.34 10.23 -18.18
CA LEU A 327 23.14 9.99 -17.36
C LEU A 327 21.89 10.53 -18.06
N SER A 328 21.93 11.74 -18.59
CA SER A 328 20.83 12.36 -19.34
C SER A 328 20.43 11.56 -20.57
N SER A 329 21.33 10.77 -21.15
CA SER A 329 21.05 9.89 -22.29
C SER A 329 20.42 8.55 -21.88
N GLN A 330 20.75 8.03 -20.69
CA GLN A 330 20.37 6.70 -20.23
C GLN A 330 19.01 6.67 -19.53
N TYR A 331 18.62 7.77 -18.87
CA TYR A 331 17.43 7.85 -18.04
C TYR A 331 16.34 8.72 -18.67
N PRO A 332 15.05 8.50 -18.33
CA PRO A 332 13.93 9.32 -18.81
C PRO A 332 13.91 10.75 -18.25
N ASP A 333 14.71 11.02 -17.23
CA ASP A 333 14.82 12.29 -16.51
C ASP A 333 15.50 13.37 -17.36
N LYS A 334 14.80 13.85 -18.39
CA LYS A 334 15.35 14.80 -19.39
C LYS A 334 15.61 16.20 -18.84
N ASN A 335 15.13 16.50 -17.65
CA ASN A 335 15.24 17.83 -17.03
C ASN A 335 16.23 17.84 -15.86
N MET A 336 17.10 16.82 -15.75
CA MET A 336 18.13 16.81 -14.72
C MET A 336 18.95 18.11 -14.80
N GLU A 337 19.08 18.77 -13.66
CA GLU A 337 19.93 19.93 -13.48
C GLU A 337 21.13 19.56 -12.62
N CYS A 338 22.33 19.82 -13.15
CA CYS A 338 23.57 19.61 -12.43
C CYS A 338 24.30 20.94 -12.28
N THR A 339 24.66 21.28 -11.05
CA THR A 339 25.35 22.54 -10.75
C THR A 339 26.60 22.29 -9.91
N LEU A 340 27.73 22.83 -10.36
CA LEU A 340 29.00 22.77 -9.64
C LEU A 340 29.37 24.17 -9.16
N LEU A 341 29.37 24.39 -7.84
CA LEU A 341 29.59 25.67 -7.21
C LEU A 341 30.86 25.67 -6.37
N LYS A 342 31.76 26.64 -6.62
CA LYS A 342 32.93 26.85 -5.76
C LYS A 342 32.50 27.44 -4.42
N GLN A 343 33.04 26.90 -3.33
CA GLN A 343 32.73 27.30 -1.97
C GLN A 343 33.97 27.91 -1.27
N ASP A 344 33.75 28.73 -0.24
CA ASP A 344 34.82 29.15 0.65
C ASP A 344 35.18 28.02 1.61
N ALA A 345 36.45 27.65 1.67
CA ALA A 345 36.96 26.57 2.50
C ALA A 345 37.15 26.97 3.99
N GLU A 346 36.97 28.27 4.36
CA GLU A 346 37.23 28.74 5.71
C GLU A 346 36.35 28.04 6.74
N GLY A 347 37.00 27.43 7.72
CA GLY A 347 36.33 26.69 8.80
C GLY A 347 35.78 25.31 8.41
N MET A 348 35.94 24.87 7.16
CA MET A 348 35.47 23.56 6.73
C MET A 348 36.47 22.45 7.08
N SER A 349 35.93 21.28 7.39
CA SER A 349 36.69 20.05 7.65
C SER A 349 36.22 18.95 6.71
N GLU A 350 37.16 18.11 6.28
CA GLU A 350 36.96 17.01 5.36
C GLU A 350 37.22 15.64 6.00
N VAL A 351 36.52 14.63 5.56
CA VAL A 351 36.87 13.22 5.80
C VAL A 351 38.09 12.86 4.96
N SER A 352 38.94 11.95 5.46
CA SER A 352 40.13 11.54 4.70
C SER A 352 39.75 11.01 3.31
N VAL A 353 40.64 11.22 2.32
CA VAL A 353 40.44 10.69 0.95
C VAL A 353 40.13 9.18 0.96
N LYS A 354 40.85 8.41 1.78
CA LYS A 354 40.64 6.97 1.92
C LYS A 354 39.24 6.62 2.42
N ASP A 355 38.76 7.35 3.42
CA ASP A 355 37.44 7.06 4.02
C ASP A 355 36.32 7.65 3.17
N SER A 356 36.57 8.74 2.45
CA SER A 356 35.69 9.26 1.41
C SER A 356 35.45 8.23 0.29
N SER A 357 36.52 7.58 -0.20
CA SER A 357 36.40 6.50 -1.18
C SER A 357 35.59 5.32 -0.65
N LYS A 358 35.83 4.90 0.59
CA LYS A 358 35.04 3.81 1.20
C LYS A 358 33.55 4.12 1.32
N LEU A 359 33.18 5.37 1.65
CA LEU A 359 31.77 5.76 1.72
C LEU A 359 31.12 5.68 0.34
N ILE A 360 31.76 6.19 -0.70
CA ILE A 360 31.23 6.12 -2.08
C ILE A 360 31.17 4.66 -2.56
N GLU A 361 32.20 3.85 -2.32
CA GLU A 361 32.21 2.42 -2.64
C GLU A 361 31.10 1.64 -1.94
N LEU A 362 30.85 1.93 -0.64
CA LEU A 362 29.72 1.33 0.10
C LEU A 362 28.40 1.66 -0.61
N ILE A 363 28.10 2.94 -0.85
CA ILE A 363 26.85 3.35 -1.46
C ILE A 363 26.65 2.64 -2.82
N GLN A 364 27.69 2.56 -3.64
CA GLN A 364 27.63 1.90 -4.94
C GLN A 364 27.52 0.37 -4.86
N SER A 365 27.97 -0.24 -3.76
CA SER A 365 27.83 -1.68 -3.57
C SER A 365 26.42 -2.10 -3.16
N LEU A 366 25.59 -1.14 -2.73
CA LEU A 366 24.19 -1.39 -2.40
C LEU A 366 23.35 -1.51 -3.66
N PRO A 367 22.53 -2.55 -3.82
CA PRO A 367 21.64 -2.67 -4.96
C PRO A 367 20.64 -1.52 -5.00
N GLN A 368 20.40 -0.98 -6.20
CA GLN A 368 19.49 0.14 -6.44
C GLN A 368 18.55 -0.16 -7.60
N GLY A 369 17.25 0.10 -7.43
CA GLY A 369 16.24 -0.15 -8.44
C GLY A 369 15.70 -1.58 -8.40
N VAL A 370 15.22 -2.07 -9.55
CA VAL A 370 14.72 -3.44 -9.71
C VAL A 370 15.87 -4.44 -9.66
N ILE A 371 15.78 -5.41 -8.75
CA ILE A 371 16.75 -6.51 -8.61
C ILE A 371 16.29 -7.73 -9.40
N SER A 372 14.99 -8.08 -9.28
CA SER A 372 14.40 -9.18 -10.03
C SER A 372 12.93 -8.92 -10.37
N MET A 373 12.51 -9.49 -11.50
CA MET A 373 11.11 -9.56 -11.91
C MET A 373 10.53 -10.92 -11.52
N SER A 374 9.23 -10.97 -11.22
CA SER A 374 8.53 -12.20 -10.92
C SER A 374 8.59 -13.17 -12.11
N LYS A 375 8.76 -14.46 -11.80
CA LYS A 375 8.69 -15.54 -12.78
C LYS A 375 7.29 -16.14 -12.91
N LYS A 376 6.40 -15.81 -11.98
CA LYS A 376 5.02 -16.30 -11.90
C LYS A 376 4.03 -15.27 -12.47
N ILE A 377 4.29 -14.00 -12.24
CA ILE A 377 3.39 -12.90 -12.56
C ILE A 377 4.10 -11.98 -13.53
N ASP A 378 3.58 -11.90 -14.74
CA ASP A 378 4.19 -11.09 -15.80
C ASP A 378 4.10 -9.58 -15.46
N GLY A 379 5.20 -8.87 -15.66
CA GLY A 379 5.29 -7.43 -15.39
C GLY A 379 5.47 -7.04 -13.92
N LEU A 380 5.35 -7.96 -12.95
CA LEU A 380 5.54 -7.66 -11.53
C LEU A 380 7.02 -7.58 -11.15
N VAL A 381 7.41 -6.52 -10.45
CA VAL A 381 8.69 -6.47 -9.73
C VAL A 381 8.63 -7.44 -8.55
N GLU A 382 9.51 -8.46 -8.53
CA GLU A 382 9.61 -9.40 -7.41
C GLU A 382 10.39 -8.77 -6.26
N THR A 383 11.60 -8.22 -6.57
CA THR A 383 12.52 -7.69 -5.57
C THR A 383 13.12 -6.38 -6.05
N SER A 384 13.16 -5.39 -5.17
CA SER A 384 13.76 -4.08 -5.42
C SER A 384 14.48 -3.53 -4.20
N SER A 385 15.34 -2.54 -4.41
CA SER A 385 16.00 -1.78 -3.35
C SER A 385 16.11 -0.31 -3.74
N ASN A 386 15.97 0.56 -2.76
CA ASN A 386 16.13 2.01 -2.91
C ASN A 386 16.96 2.58 -1.76
N THR A 387 18.14 3.08 -2.05
CA THR A 387 18.86 3.95 -1.12
C THR A 387 18.22 5.33 -1.21
N GLY A 388 17.33 5.65 -0.27
CA GLY A 388 16.51 6.86 -0.31
C GLY A 388 17.20 8.06 0.36
N VAL A 389 18.04 7.82 1.38
CA VAL A 389 18.70 8.87 2.16
C VAL A 389 20.18 8.59 2.29
N VAL A 390 21.01 9.61 2.01
CA VAL A 390 22.45 9.60 2.33
C VAL A 390 22.82 10.95 2.93
N LYS A 391 23.29 10.94 4.17
CA LYS A 391 23.73 12.15 4.89
C LYS A 391 25.17 11.95 5.38
N LEU A 392 25.96 13.03 5.27
CA LEU A 392 27.26 13.17 5.92
C LEU A 392 27.34 14.57 6.51
N THR A 393 27.49 14.67 7.83
CA THR A 393 27.59 15.96 8.53
C THR A 393 28.59 15.82 9.67
N ASP A 394 29.60 16.66 9.71
CA ASP A 394 30.67 16.64 10.75
C ASP A 394 31.30 15.25 10.93
N GLY A 395 31.49 14.53 9.82
CA GLY A 395 32.02 13.17 9.80
C GLY A 395 31.01 12.07 10.15
N PHE A 396 29.80 12.40 10.60
CA PHE A 396 28.74 11.43 10.85
C PHE A 396 28.03 11.09 9.54
N ALA A 397 28.10 9.81 9.14
CA ALA A 397 27.44 9.27 7.96
C ALA A 397 26.21 8.45 8.36
N ASN A 398 25.08 8.71 7.67
CA ASN A 398 23.82 7.97 7.78
C ASN A 398 23.31 7.60 6.39
N ILE A 399 23.05 6.31 6.16
CA ILE A 399 22.49 5.78 4.91
C ILE A 399 21.22 5.01 5.25
N GLU A 400 20.11 5.31 4.55
CA GLU A 400 18.84 4.60 4.72
C GLU A 400 18.47 3.91 3.41
N VAL A 401 18.20 2.60 3.53
CA VAL A 401 17.81 1.73 2.41
C VAL A 401 16.44 1.15 2.71
N ASN A 402 15.56 1.22 1.73
CA ASN A 402 14.27 0.55 1.73
C ASN A 402 14.24 -0.51 0.62
N ALA A 403 14.06 -1.77 0.99
CA ALA A 403 13.95 -2.87 0.04
C ALA A 403 12.57 -3.52 0.12
N ARG A 404 12.13 -4.09 -0.98
CA ARG A 404 10.83 -4.75 -1.11
C ARG A 404 10.97 -6.08 -1.85
N SER A 405 10.18 -7.07 -1.44
CA SER A 405 10.03 -8.32 -2.19
C SER A 405 8.73 -9.03 -1.83
N CYS A 406 8.02 -9.60 -2.82
CA CYS A 406 6.92 -10.51 -2.54
C CYS A 406 7.41 -11.87 -1.98
N VAL A 407 8.71 -12.17 -2.11
CA VAL A 407 9.36 -13.37 -1.59
C VAL A 407 10.14 -13.06 -0.32
N THR A 408 9.60 -13.41 0.84
CA THR A 408 10.22 -13.10 2.16
C THR A 408 11.68 -13.53 2.26
N LYS A 409 12.07 -14.68 1.70
CA LYS A 409 13.46 -15.16 1.72
C LYS A 409 14.43 -14.23 0.97
N GLU A 410 13.97 -13.49 -0.03
CA GLU A 410 14.83 -12.52 -0.71
C GLU A 410 15.03 -11.28 0.17
N LEU A 411 14.05 -10.89 1.01
CA LEU A 411 14.25 -9.86 2.04
C LEU A 411 15.27 -10.30 3.09
N ASP A 412 15.21 -11.56 3.56
CA ASP A 412 16.18 -12.11 4.52
C ASP A 412 17.60 -12.07 3.97
N LYS A 413 17.72 -12.38 2.68
CA LYS A 413 19.01 -12.32 1.98
C LYS A 413 19.51 -10.88 1.82
N LEU A 414 18.64 -9.95 1.41
CA LEU A 414 19.00 -8.53 1.28
C LEU A 414 19.43 -7.94 2.62
N GLU A 415 18.73 -8.25 3.72
CA GLU A 415 19.13 -7.83 5.07
C GLU A 415 20.55 -8.30 5.40
N THR A 416 20.82 -9.59 5.15
CA THR A 416 22.15 -10.18 5.36
C THR A 416 23.21 -9.51 4.48
N ASP A 417 22.89 -9.27 3.21
CA ASP A 417 23.81 -8.65 2.26
C ASP A 417 24.12 -7.20 2.67
N PHE A 418 23.10 -6.40 3.05
CA PHE A 418 23.28 -5.03 3.53
C PHE A 418 24.17 -4.97 4.77
N CYS A 419 23.91 -5.82 5.77
CA CYS A 419 24.72 -5.83 6.99
C CYS A 419 26.14 -6.33 6.73
N THR A 420 26.33 -7.28 5.83
CA THR A 420 27.66 -7.74 5.41
C THR A 420 28.45 -6.63 4.71
N GLN A 421 27.81 -5.87 3.82
CA GLN A 421 28.46 -4.72 3.19
C GLN A 421 28.78 -3.63 4.22
N SER A 422 27.85 -3.33 5.12
CA SER A 422 28.08 -2.37 6.21
C SER A 422 29.31 -2.72 7.02
N ASP A 423 29.41 -3.94 7.49
CA ASP A 423 30.56 -4.43 8.28
C ASP A 423 31.89 -4.31 7.54
N LYS A 424 31.89 -4.67 6.25
CA LYS A 424 33.09 -4.56 5.37
C LYS A 424 33.66 -3.15 5.34
N TYR A 425 32.78 -2.12 5.38
CA TYR A 425 33.17 -0.71 5.34
C TYR A 425 33.21 -0.05 6.72
N GLY A 426 32.94 -0.78 7.80
CA GLY A 426 33.01 -0.31 9.19
C GLY A 426 31.75 0.45 9.65
N TYR A 427 30.61 0.19 9.05
CA TYR A 427 29.31 0.77 9.45
C TYR A 427 28.56 -0.15 10.38
N SER A 428 27.85 0.41 11.36
CA SER A 428 26.78 -0.31 12.04
C SER A 428 25.59 -0.49 11.09
N CYS A 429 24.90 -1.62 11.21
CA CYS A 429 23.70 -1.94 10.43
C CYS A 429 22.55 -2.20 11.42
N THR A 430 21.43 -1.54 11.22
CA THR A 430 20.23 -1.71 12.05
C THR A 430 19.03 -1.90 11.15
N THR A 431 18.29 -2.98 11.34
CA THR A 431 16.98 -3.19 10.75
C THR A 431 15.94 -2.42 11.57
N ASN A 432 15.29 -1.44 10.97
CA ASN A 432 14.29 -0.60 11.64
C ASN A 432 12.88 -1.17 11.52
N SER A 433 12.57 -1.77 10.36
CA SER A 433 11.29 -2.38 10.07
C SER A 433 11.48 -3.50 9.06
N LYS A 434 10.73 -4.60 9.27
CA LYS A 434 10.69 -5.72 8.33
C LYS A 434 9.33 -6.42 8.45
N TYR A 435 8.66 -6.60 7.32
CA TYR A 435 7.44 -7.39 7.24
C TYR A 435 7.49 -8.32 6.02
N PRO A 436 6.82 -9.49 6.08
CA PRO A 436 6.90 -10.50 5.03
C PRO A 436 6.24 -10.07 3.74
N GLY A 437 6.56 -10.75 2.64
CA GLY A 437 5.81 -10.66 1.38
C GLY A 437 4.70 -11.69 1.30
N TRP A 438 3.71 -11.41 0.50
CA TRP A 438 2.70 -12.35 0.07
C TRP A 438 2.94 -12.72 -1.40
N ASP A 439 3.64 -13.86 -1.60
CA ASP A 439 3.89 -14.43 -2.93
C ASP A 439 2.64 -15.22 -3.39
N GLY A 440 1.68 -14.51 -3.94
CA GLY A 440 0.39 -15.07 -4.35
C GLY A 440 0.49 -16.06 -5.50
N ASP A 441 -0.57 -16.84 -5.66
CA ASP A 441 -0.71 -17.81 -6.74
C ASP A 441 -1.76 -17.33 -7.76
N PRO A 442 -1.36 -16.97 -9.02
CA PRO A 442 -2.30 -16.56 -10.05
C PRO A 442 -3.28 -17.67 -10.46
N ASP A 443 -2.97 -18.91 -10.08
CA ASP A 443 -3.83 -20.07 -10.32
C ASP A 443 -4.70 -20.45 -9.13
N SER A 444 -4.67 -19.69 -8.03
CA SER A 444 -5.47 -19.96 -6.83
C SER A 444 -6.95 -20.15 -7.14
N PRO A 445 -7.58 -21.23 -6.63
CA PRO A 445 -9.02 -21.44 -6.77
C PRO A 445 -9.86 -20.28 -6.24
N LEU A 446 -9.49 -19.67 -5.11
CA LEU A 446 -10.20 -18.50 -4.55
C LEU A 446 -10.11 -17.30 -5.50
N LEU A 447 -8.95 -17.02 -6.07
CA LEU A 447 -8.78 -15.93 -7.05
C LEU A 447 -9.67 -16.14 -8.28
N LYS A 448 -9.70 -17.39 -8.82
CA LYS A 448 -10.55 -17.74 -9.98
C LYS A 448 -12.04 -17.62 -9.65
N LEU A 449 -12.44 -18.03 -8.45
CA LEU A 449 -13.82 -17.88 -7.99
C LEU A 449 -14.21 -16.40 -7.89
N SER A 450 -13.32 -15.57 -7.36
CA SER A 450 -13.56 -14.12 -7.18
C SER A 450 -13.59 -13.38 -8.52
N ALA A 451 -12.71 -13.72 -9.46
CA ALA A 451 -12.76 -13.16 -10.80
C ALA A 451 -14.11 -13.48 -11.48
N LYS A 452 -14.52 -14.74 -11.42
CA LYS A 452 -15.85 -15.14 -11.92
C LYS A 452 -16.98 -14.41 -11.22
N ALA A 453 -16.87 -14.17 -9.91
CA ALA A 453 -17.89 -13.45 -9.16
C ALA A 453 -18.09 -12.03 -9.70
N TYR A 454 -17.02 -11.30 -9.99
CA TYR A 454 -17.10 -9.97 -10.61
C TYR A 454 -17.67 -10.02 -12.03
N GLU A 455 -17.28 -10.97 -12.87
CA GLU A 455 -17.86 -11.16 -14.21
C GLU A 455 -19.38 -11.36 -14.16
N GLU A 456 -19.89 -12.15 -13.20
CA GLU A 456 -21.33 -12.38 -13.01
C GLU A 456 -22.07 -11.10 -12.55
N THR A 457 -21.38 -10.13 -11.95
CA THR A 457 -21.95 -8.81 -11.62
C THR A 457 -21.91 -7.82 -12.80
N GLY A 458 -21.30 -8.22 -13.91
CA GLY A 458 -21.10 -7.37 -15.08
C GLY A 458 -19.89 -6.41 -14.97
N VAL A 459 -19.02 -6.61 -14.00
CA VAL A 459 -17.74 -5.92 -13.84
C VAL A 459 -16.63 -6.83 -14.35
N GLU A 460 -15.81 -6.34 -15.29
CA GLU A 460 -14.60 -7.05 -15.72
C GLU A 460 -13.53 -6.89 -14.62
N PRO A 461 -13.07 -7.98 -13.98
CA PRO A 461 -12.11 -7.88 -12.89
C PRO A 461 -10.70 -7.59 -13.41
N GLU A 462 -9.98 -6.72 -12.74
CA GLU A 462 -8.54 -6.54 -12.92
C GLU A 462 -7.79 -7.31 -11.83
N LEU A 463 -7.05 -8.36 -12.24
CA LEU A 463 -6.19 -9.11 -11.31
C LEU A 463 -4.87 -8.38 -11.14
N GLN A 464 -4.54 -8.00 -9.90
CA GLN A 464 -3.31 -7.26 -9.65
C GLN A 464 -2.42 -7.89 -8.58
N ALA A 465 -1.13 -7.66 -8.77
CA ALA A 465 -0.10 -7.88 -7.78
C ALA A 465 0.61 -6.54 -7.57
N VAL A 466 0.70 -6.10 -6.33
CA VAL A 466 1.22 -4.77 -6.01
C VAL A 466 2.57 -4.85 -5.30
N HIS A 467 3.47 -3.96 -5.68
CA HIS A 467 4.79 -3.86 -5.03
C HIS A 467 4.75 -2.92 -3.81
N ALA A 468 3.67 -3.08 -3.00
CA ALA A 468 3.42 -2.41 -1.72
C ALA A 468 2.95 -3.44 -0.69
N GLY A 469 2.86 -3.08 0.59
CA GLY A 469 2.47 -3.98 1.68
C GLY A 469 0.95 -3.98 1.91
N LEU A 470 0.42 -5.10 2.37
CA LEU A 470 -0.90 -5.28 2.99
C LEU A 470 -0.77 -6.28 4.14
N GLU A 471 -1.69 -6.27 5.08
CA GLU A 471 -1.72 -7.17 6.24
C GLU A 471 -1.77 -8.66 5.85
N SER A 472 -2.34 -8.98 4.68
CA SER A 472 -2.36 -10.33 4.10
C SER A 472 -0.98 -10.98 4.06
N SER A 473 0.08 -10.18 3.96
CA SER A 473 1.47 -10.66 4.00
C SER A 473 1.83 -11.35 5.32
N TRP A 474 1.37 -10.83 6.47
CA TRP A 474 1.58 -11.44 7.78
C TRP A 474 0.81 -12.74 7.96
N PHE A 475 -0.38 -12.87 7.37
CA PHE A 475 -1.21 -14.07 7.50
C PHE A 475 -0.58 -15.28 6.83
N THR A 476 0.28 -15.09 5.81
CA THR A 476 1.08 -16.17 5.22
C THR A 476 2.01 -16.85 6.23
N THR A 477 2.47 -16.12 7.25
CA THR A 477 3.32 -16.64 8.33
C THR A 477 2.53 -17.34 9.43
N LYS A 478 1.24 -16.97 9.62
CA LYS A 478 0.33 -17.54 10.61
C LYS A 478 -0.28 -18.86 10.15
N ARG A 479 -0.56 -19.00 8.83
CA ARG A 479 -1.12 -20.21 8.26
C ARG A 479 -0.50 -20.53 6.89
N ALA A 480 0.27 -21.59 6.82
CA ALA A 480 0.86 -22.06 5.57
C ALA A 480 -0.23 -22.52 4.59
N GLY A 481 -0.17 -22.07 3.34
CA GLY A 481 -1.08 -22.48 2.27
C GLY A 481 -2.45 -21.79 2.29
N ILE A 482 -2.67 -20.80 3.12
CA ILE A 482 -3.88 -19.97 3.10
C ILE A 482 -4.05 -19.33 1.72
N GLN A 483 -5.26 -19.42 1.17
CA GLN A 483 -5.62 -18.71 -0.06
C GLN A 483 -6.26 -17.39 0.31
N MET A 484 -5.74 -16.31 -0.25
CA MET A 484 -6.18 -14.96 0.07
C MET A 484 -6.38 -14.13 -1.20
N ILE A 485 -7.29 -13.17 -1.10
CA ILE A 485 -7.44 -12.04 -2.02
C ILE A 485 -7.71 -10.77 -1.19
N ALA A 486 -7.42 -9.61 -1.78
CA ALA A 486 -7.92 -8.34 -1.29
C ALA A 486 -8.80 -7.68 -2.35
N ILE A 487 -9.91 -7.11 -1.90
CA ILE A 487 -10.90 -6.36 -2.70
C ILE A 487 -11.36 -5.16 -1.90
N GLY A 488 -11.95 -4.16 -2.55
CA GLY A 488 -12.49 -3.00 -1.83
C GLY A 488 -13.38 -2.12 -2.69
N PRO A 489 -13.98 -1.08 -2.09
CA PRO A 489 -14.69 -0.04 -2.83
C PRO A 489 -13.69 0.96 -3.44
N THR A 490 -14.18 1.95 -4.20
CA THR A 490 -13.30 3.04 -4.64
C THR A 490 -13.18 4.09 -3.55
N ILE A 491 -11.96 4.22 -3.03
CA ILE A 491 -11.52 5.27 -2.12
C ILE A 491 -10.43 6.07 -2.84
N THR A 492 -10.45 7.38 -2.72
CA THR A 492 -9.43 8.25 -3.31
C THR A 492 -8.95 9.26 -2.28
N GLY A 493 -7.65 9.58 -2.32
CA GLY A 493 -7.06 10.54 -1.39
C GLY A 493 -6.99 10.03 0.05
N ALA A 494 -6.95 8.72 0.26
CA ALA A 494 -6.71 8.11 1.58
C ALA A 494 -5.52 8.78 2.29
N HIS A 495 -5.56 8.83 3.61
CA HIS A 495 -4.57 9.47 4.47
C HIS A 495 -4.46 11.01 4.32
N THR A 496 -5.43 11.63 3.67
CA THR A 496 -5.50 13.10 3.51
C THR A 496 -6.89 13.65 3.83
N THR A 497 -7.01 14.95 4.04
CA THR A 497 -8.30 15.61 4.25
C THR A 497 -9.18 15.67 3.00
N SER A 498 -8.69 15.18 1.85
CA SER A 498 -9.45 14.99 0.62
C SER A 498 -9.94 13.56 0.40
N GLU A 499 -9.81 12.71 1.40
CA GLU A 499 -10.28 11.31 1.36
C GLU A 499 -11.76 11.25 0.98
N THR A 500 -12.06 10.40 0.00
CA THR A 500 -13.39 10.32 -0.60
C THR A 500 -13.75 8.87 -0.89
N LEU A 501 -14.87 8.40 -0.34
CA LEU A 501 -15.47 7.12 -0.69
C LEU A 501 -16.50 7.31 -1.80
N GLN A 502 -16.49 6.44 -2.80
CA GLN A 502 -17.52 6.37 -3.84
C GLN A 502 -18.57 5.30 -3.47
N PRO A 503 -19.72 5.66 -2.88
CA PRO A 503 -20.67 4.69 -2.30
C PRO A 503 -21.27 3.73 -3.34
N LYS A 504 -21.38 4.16 -4.59
CA LYS A 504 -21.92 3.32 -5.68
C LYS A 504 -21.03 2.12 -6.05
N THR A 505 -19.78 2.11 -5.58
CA THR A 505 -18.83 1.02 -5.84
C THR A 505 -18.95 -0.12 -4.82
N ILE A 506 -19.67 0.09 -3.71
CA ILE A 506 -19.89 -0.92 -2.68
C ILE A 506 -20.84 -2.03 -3.18
N GLU A 507 -21.94 -1.72 -3.87
CA GLU A 507 -22.89 -2.73 -4.32
C GLU A 507 -22.26 -3.79 -5.24
N PRO A 508 -21.49 -3.45 -6.30
CA PRO A 508 -20.78 -4.44 -7.12
C PRO A 508 -19.80 -5.30 -6.33
N MET A 509 -19.02 -4.71 -5.42
CA MET A 509 -18.09 -5.42 -4.55
C MET A 509 -18.86 -6.41 -3.64
N VAL A 510 -19.90 -5.95 -2.95
CA VAL A 510 -20.77 -6.80 -2.11
C VAL A 510 -21.37 -7.94 -2.94
N SER A 511 -21.85 -7.66 -4.15
CA SER A 511 -22.41 -8.69 -5.04
C SER A 511 -21.40 -9.79 -5.35
N ALA A 512 -20.16 -9.41 -5.69
CA ALA A 512 -19.08 -10.38 -5.92
C ALA A 512 -18.73 -11.16 -4.65
N LEU A 513 -18.66 -10.49 -3.50
CA LEU A 513 -18.38 -11.12 -2.22
C LEU A 513 -19.45 -12.13 -1.82
N LEU A 514 -20.74 -11.77 -1.93
CA LEU A 514 -21.85 -12.70 -1.68
C LEU A 514 -21.84 -13.90 -2.62
N TYR A 515 -21.48 -13.71 -3.90
CA TYR A 515 -21.30 -14.80 -4.84
C TYR A 515 -20.18 -15.76 -4.38
N CYS A 516 -19.03 -15.21 -3.94
CA CYS A 516 -17.92 -16.02 -3.42
C CYS A 516 -18.36 -16.85 -2.21
N LEU A 517 -19.01 -16.23 -1.22
CA LEU A 517 -19.45 -16.89 0.01
C LEU A 517 -20.47 -18.01 -0.27
N ALA A 518 -21.38 -17.80 -1.22
CA ALA A 518 -22.38 -18.78 -1.62
C ALA A 518 -21.80 -19.95 -2.44
N ASN A 519 -20.61 -19.80 -3.03
CA ASN A 519 -20.01 -20.79 -3.94
C ASN A 519 -18.64 -21.31 -3.48
N ILE A 520 -18.16 -20.94 -2.31
CA ILE A 520 -16.83 -21.33 -1.80
C ILE A 520 -16.64 -22.86 -1.73
N ASN A 521 -17.71 -23.62 -1.59
CA ASN A 521 -17.69 -25.09 -1.57
C ASN A 521 -17.38 -25.73 -2.94
N ALA A 522 -17.29 -24.92 -4.00
CA ALA A 522 -16.98 -25.40 -5.34
C ALA A 522 -15.47 -25.45 -5.65
N ILE A 523 -14.61 -24.97 -4.73
CA ILE A 523 -13.16 -24.87 -4.90
C ILE A 523 -12.39 -25.70 -3.88
#